data_260e40f08145c407b7821060757fbb91
#
_entry.id   260e40f08145c407b7821060757fbb91
#
_cell.length_a   1.000
_cell.length_b   1.000
_cell.length_c   1.000
_cell.angle_alpha   90.00
_cell.angle_beta   90.00
_cell.angle_gamma   90.00
#
_symmetry.space_group_name_H-M   'P 1'
#
loop_
_entity.id
_entity.type
_entity.pdbx_description
1 polymer ?
#
loop_
_entity_poly.entity_id
_entity_poly.type
_entity_poly.pdbx_seq_one_letter_code
_entity_poly.pdbx_strand_id
1 'polypeptide(L)'
;QMNIELSVGVGMLSTDAMQLKNAYKTAKFAFELYYFEEKPFIDVRDIHREYTVSFDDYANSVETAFRALITHDPDYLEKINQIMNNIEAIHYGNRNAAQARVLYFTGDIATKLFQYNLLNGDFYAMQDQLQHQVENQKTFRALRNCIEEHYKAIWDILEKNGKAKDKIMIEEVKDYIREHYAEDLSIRELAEVACV
;
A
#
# COMPACT_ATOMS: atom_id res chain seq x y z
N GLN A 1 -37.07 4.14 7.30
CA GLN A 1 -36.54 5.21 6.45
C GLN A 1 -35.30 4.68 5.78
N MET A 2 -35.31 4.64 4.42
CA MET A 2 -34.10 4.32 3.67
C MET A 2 -33.21 5.55 3.69
N ASN A 3 -32.01 5.43 4.25
CA ASN A 3 -31.01 6.48 4.20
C ASN A 3 -30.33 6.39 2.81
N ILE A 4 -30.68 7.29 1.89
CA ILE A 4 -30.07 7.33 0.55
C ILE A 4 -28.94 8.35 0.61
N GLU A 5 -27.71 7.89 0.46
CA GLU A 5 -26.56 8.76 0.26
C GLU A 5 -26.43 9.10 -1.22
N LEU A 6 -26.42 10.39 -1.53
CA LEU A 6 -26.24 10.89 -2.87
C LEU A 6 -24.88 11.60 -2.98
N SER A 7 -24.15 11.32 -4.05
CA SER A 7 -22.95 12.06 -4.41
C SER A 7 -23.12 12.72 -5.78
N VAL A 8 -22.63 13.94 -5.91
CA VAL A 8 -22.75 14.76 -7.11
C VAL A 8 -21.40 15.29 -7.53
N GLY A 9 -20.98 14.99 -8.77
CA GLY A 9 -19.81 15.59 -9.40
C GLY A 9 -20.22 16.65 -10.41
N VAL A 10 -19.67 17.86 -10.30
CA VAL A 10 -19.90 18.96 -11.24
C VAL A 10 -18.67 19.14 -12.11
N GLY A 11 -18.88 19.07 -13.43
CA GLY A 11 -17.84 19.26 -14.44
C GLY A 11 -17.70 20.73 -14.87
N MET A 12 -16.79 20.95 -15.84
CA MET A 12 -16.60 22.24 -16.47
C MET A 12 -17.86 22.69 -17.19
N LEU A 13 -18.15 23.98 -17.11
CA LEU A 13 -19.26 24.58 -17.86
C LEU A 13 -19.01 24.45 -19.37
N SER A 14 -20.03 24.04 -20.10
CA SER A 14 -19.99 23.96 -21.56
C SER A 14 -21.07 24.85 -22.18
N THR A 15 -20.67 25.72 -23.09
CA THR A 15 -21.57 26.57 -23.88
C THR A 15 -21.70 26.08 -25.31
N ASP A 16 -20.95 25.05 -25.71
CA ASP A 16 -20.93 24.48 -27.06
C ASP A 16 -21.08 22.96 -27.02
N ALA A 17 -21.83 22.40 -27.96
CA ALA A 17 -22.03 20.95 -28.10
C ALA A 17 -20.72 20.18 -28.31
N MET A 18 -19.68 20.77 -28.92
CA MET A 18 -18.38 20.14 -29.09
C MET A 18 -17.61 19.97 -27.76
N GLN A 19 -17.90 20.83 -26.79
CA GLN A 19 -17.28 20.78 -25.45
C GLN A 19 -18.02 19.85 -24.47
N LEU A 20 -19.21 19.35 -24.84
CA LEU A 20 -20.04 18.51 -23.96
C LEU A 20 -19.31 17.25 -23.51
N LYS A 21 -18.49 16.65 -24.39
CA LYS A 21 -17.64 15.50 -24.02
C LYS A 21 -16.66 15.82 -22.91
N ASN A 22 -16.10 17.03 -22.93
CA ASN A 22 -15.15 17.45 -21.87
C ASN A 22 -15.89 17.77 -20.56
N ALA A 23 -17.04 18.43 -20.64
CA ALA A 23 -17.89 18.67 -19.47
C ALA A 23 -18.31 17.37 -18.79
N TYR A 24 -18.70 16.36 -19.57
CA TYR A 24 -19.01 15.02 -19.02
C TYR A 24 -17.80 14.34 -18.38
N LYS A 25 -16.63 14.37 -19.03
CA LYS A 25 -15.41 13.77 -18.48
C LYS A 25 -15.00 14.40 -17.14
N THR A 26 -15.08 15.73 -17.05
CA THR A 26 -14.73 16.46 -15.84
C THR A 26 -15.77 16.25 -14.73
N ALA A 27 -17.05 16.14 -15.06
CA ALA A 27 -18.10 15.77 -14.10
C ALA A 27 -17.91 14.35 -13.56
N LYS A 28 -17.57 13.39 -14.44
CA LYS A 28 -17.27 12.02 -14.06
C LYS A 28 -16.05 11.96 -13.14
N PHE A 29 -14.99 12.70 -13.47
CA PHE A 29 -13.81 12.81 -12.62
C PHE A 29 -14.16 13.38 -11.24
N ALA A 30 -14.91 14.49 -11.17
CA ALA A 30 -15.36 15.06 -9.90
C ALA A 30 -16.20 14.06 -9.09
N PHE A 31 -17.06 13.27 -9.76
CA PHE A 31 -17.84 12.22 -9.10
C PHE A 31 -16.94 11.10 -8.53
N GLU A 32 -15.91 10.66 -9.27
CA GLU A 32 -14.97 9.64 -8.84
C GLU A 32 -14.11 10.09 -7.63
N LEU A 33 -13.92 11.40 -7.45
CA LEU A 33 -13.25 11.99 -6.30
C LEU A 33 -13.99 11.77 -4.97
N TYR A 34 -15.26 11.43 -4.98
CA TYR A 34 -15.97 11.05 -3.76
C TYR A 34 -15.25 9.95 -2.99
N TYR A 35 -14.62 9.03 -3.70
CA TYR A 35 -13.84 7.95 -3.09
C TYR A 35 -12.71 8.46 -2.17
N PHE A 36 -12.10 9.60 -2.52
CA PHE A 36 -10.97 10.19 -1.80
C PHE A 36 -11.38 11.31 -0.84
N GLU A 37 -12.34 12.14 -1.26
CA GLU A 37 -12.74 13.34 -0.51
C GLU A 37 -13.90 13.11 0.47
N GLU A 38 -14.73 12.10 0.22
CA GLU A 38 -15.96 11.80 0.99
C GLU A 38 -16.93 12.99 1.07
N LYS A 39 -16.83 13.93 0.13
CA LYS A 39 -17.74 15.07 0.04
C LYS A 39 -18.90 14.73 -0.89
N PRO A 40 -20.16 14.92 -0.47
CA PRO A 40 -21.32 14.57 -1.28
C PRO A 40 -21.46 15.46 -2.53
N PHE A 41 -20.80 16.60 -2.56
CA PHE A 41 -20.79 17.53 -3.70
C PHE A 41 -19.35 17.96 -3.99
N ILE A 42 -18.89 17.74 -5.23
CA ILE A 42 -17.55 18.10 -5.68
C ILE A 42 -17.66 18.81 -7.03
N ASP A 43 -17.19 20.05 -7.07
CA ASP A 43 -17.01 20.82 -8.32
C ASP A 43 -15.55 20.68 -8.79
N VAL A 44 -15.35 20.33 -10.06
CA VAL A 44 -14.01 20.17 -10.61
C VAL A 44 -13.16 21.45 -10.51
N ARG A 45 -13.80 22.61 -10.47
CA ARG A 45 -13.15 23.93 -10.37
C ARG A 45 -12.52 24.20 -9.01
N ASP A 46 -12.99 23.51 -7.97
CA ASP A 46 -12.51 23.67 -6.59
C ASP A 46 -11.35 22.70 -6.27
N ILE A 47 -10.93 21.89 -7.26
CA ILE A 47 -9.87 20.91 -7.07
C ILE A 47 -8.53 21.57 -7.35
N HIS A 48 -7.79 21.85 -6.29
CA HIS A 48 -6.44 22.42 -6.33
C HIS A 48 -5.48 21.47 -5.60
N ARG A 49 -5.09 20.36 -6.24
CA ARG A 49 -4.10 19.45 -5.68
C ARG A 49 -2.94 19.29 -6.66
N GLU A 50 -1.75 19.70 -6.23
CA GLU A 50 -0.49 19.35 -6.85
C GLU A 50 0.22 18.34 -5.94
N TYR A 51 0.34 17.11 -6.40
CA TYR A 51 1.15 16.08 -5.73
C TYR A 51 2.26 15.63 -6.65
N THR A 52 3.49 15.73 -6.16
CA THR A 52 4.66 15.16 -6.80
C THR A 52 5.28 14.13 -5.85
N VAL A 53 4.90 12.88 -6.02
CA VAL A 53 5.58 11.75 -5.36
C VAL A 53 6.35 11.01 -6.44
N SER A 54 7.65 10.80 -6.24
CA SER A 54 8.46 10.03 -7.18
C SER A 54 8.19 8.53 -7.00
N PHE A 55 8.47 7.75 -8.05
CA PHE A 55 8.38 6.29 -7.95
C PHE A 55 9.41 5.73 -6.95
N ASP A 56 10.58 6.35 -6.87
CA ASP A 56 11.64 5.95 -5.94
C ASP A 56 11.23 6.18 -4.48
N ASP A 57 10.54 7.29 -4.17
CA ASP A 57 10.00 7.54 -2.82
C ASP A 57 8.97 6.47 -2.42
N TYR A 58 8.14 6.04 -3.37
CA TYR A 58 7.19 4.96 -3.14
C TYR A 58 7.90 3.62 -2.87
N ALA A 59 8.88 3.23 -3.70
CA ALA A 59 9.63 1.99 -3.54
C ALA A 59 10.38 1.94 -2.21
N ASN A 60 11.04 3.05 -1.85
CA ASN A 60 11.74 3.19 -0.56
C ASN A 60 10.77 3.08 0.63
N SER A 61 9.55 3.62 0.52
CA SER A 61 8.55 3.52 1.59
C SER A 61 8.10 2.07 1.82
N VAL A 62 7.96 1.26 0.77
CA VAL A 62 7.60 -0.17 0.88
C VAL A 62 8.71 -0.96 1.57
N GLU A 63 9.96 -0.74 1.18
CA GLU A 63 11.11 -1.42 1.81
C GLU A 63 11.25 -1.03 3.29
N THR A 64 11.05 0.26 3.60
CA THR A 64 11.10 0.77 4.98
C THR A 64 10.00 0.14 5.85
N ALA A 65 8.79 0.00 5.32
CA ALA A 65 7.68 -0.64 6.02
C ALA A 65 7.92 -2.14 6.25
N PHE A 66 8.45 -2.84 5.24
CA PHE A 66 8.85 -4.24 5.39
C PHE A 66 9.88 -4.40 6.51
N ARG A 67 10.95 -3.58 6.51
CA ARG A 67 11.98 -3.60 7.56
C ARG A 67 11.39 -3.34 8.95
N ALA A 68 10.50 -2.37 9.09
CA ALA A 68 9.84 -2.06 10.35
C ALA A 68 9.05 -3.25 10.89
N LEU A 69 8.33 -3.99 10.03
CA LEU A 69 7.61 -5.20 10.42
C LEU A 69 8.55 -6.29 10.96
N ILE A 70 9.66 -6.56 10.27
CA ILE A 70 10.57 -7.66 10.62
C ILE A 70 11.47 -7.35 11.81
N THR A 71 11.78 -6.07 12.03
CA THR A 71 12.59 -5.62 13.20
C THR A 71 11.74 -5.32 14.43
N HIS A 72 10.43 -5.54 14.37
CA HIS A 72 9.48 -5.19 15.44
C HIS A 72 9.58 -3.70 15.84
N ASP A 73 9.69 -2.82 14.83
CA ASP A 73 9.64 -1.37 15.03
C ASP A 73 8.20 -0.97 15.39
N PRO A 74 7.95 -0.35 16.55
CA PRO A 74 6.60 0.06 16.96
C PRO A 74 5.95 1.07 15.99
N ASP A 75 6.76 1.79 15.20
CA ASP A 75 6.29 2.78 14.22
C ASP A 75 5.91 2.15 12.87
N TYR A 76 5.79 0.81 12.78
CA TYR A 76 5.45 0.12 11.52
C TYR A 76 4.16 0.63 10.86
N LEU A 77 3.13 0.97 11.65
CA LEU A 77 1.87 1.51 11.12
C LEU A 77 2.07 2.89 10.48
N GLU A 78 2.95 3.72 11.02
CA GLU A 78 3.30 5.00 10.40
C GLU A 78 3.96 4.80 9.03
N LYS A 79 4.84 3.79 8.90
CA LYS A 79 5.46 3.43 7.62
C LYS A 79 4.43 2.90 6.62
N ILE A 80 3.49 2.07 7.06
CA ILE A 80 2.36 1.62 6.22
C ILE A 80 1.50 2.81 5.78
N ASN A 81 1.20 3.73 6.69
CA ASN A 81 0.43 4.94 6.36
C ASN A 81 1.17 5.86 5.38
N GLN A 82 2.50 5.92 5.42
CA GLN A 82 3.29 6.64 4.42
C GLN A 82 3.11 6.06 3.01
N ILE A 83 3.06 4.72 2.87
CA ILE A 83 2.76 4.07 1.60
C ILE A 83 1.35 4.46 1.14
N MET A 84 0.36 4.42 2.04
CA MET A 84 -1.02 4.79 1.71
C MET A 84 -1.14 6.26 1.28
N ASN A 85 -0.38 7.18 1.90
CA ASN A 85 -0.31 8.58 1.50
C ASN A 85 0.28 8.73 0.09
N ASN A 86 1.34 7.99 -0.22
CA ASN A 86 1.95 7.99 -1.55
C ASN A 86 0.98 7.45 -2.61
N ILE A 87 0.25 6.37 -2.31
CA ILE A 87 -0.77 5.80 -3.21
C ILE A 87 -1.91 6.79 -3.45
N GLU A 88 -2.40 7.45 -2.40
CA GLU A 88 -3.43 8.48 -2.52
C GLU A 88 -2.97 9.63 -3.41
N ALA A 89 -1.74 10.10 -3.20
CA ALA A 89 -1.17 11.20 -3.99
C ALA A 89 -1.02 10.83 -5.48
N ILE A 90 -0.44 9.66 -5.77
CA ILE A 90 -0.16 9.21 -7.16
C ILE A 90 -1.45 8.87 -7.92
N HIS A 91 -2.44 8.27 -7.25
CA HIS A 91 -3.64 7.73 -7.89
C HIS A 91 -4.92 8.52 -7.58
N TYR A 92 -4.78 9.76 -7.10
CA TYR A 92 -5.91 10.62 -6.79
C TYR A 92 -6.87 10.75 -7.98
N GLY A 93 -8.16 10.52 -7.73
CA GLY A 93 -9.18 10.49 -8.78
C GLY A 93 -9.28 9.19 -9.58
N ASN A 94 -8.47 8.17 -9.26
CA ASN A 94 -8.53 6.87 -9.90
C ASN A 94 -8.60 5.73 -8.86
N ARG A 95 -9.83 5.44 -8.40
CA ARG A 95 -10.10 4.39 -7.41
C ARG A 95 -9.47 3.05 -7.79
N ASN A 96 -9.68 2.61 -9.03
CA ASN A 96 -9.21 1.28 -9.46
C ASN A 96 -7.68 1.19 -9.43
N ALA A 97 -6.98 2.25 -9.86
CA ALA A 97 -5.53 2.29 -9.81
C ALA A 97 -5.02 2.31 -8.36
N ALA A 98 -5.67 3.05 -7.47
CA ALA A 98 -5.33 3.07 -6.04
C ALA A 98 -5.51 1.68 -5.41
N GLN A 99 -6.65 1.02 -5.62
CA GLN A 99 -6.91 -0.33 -5.11
C GLN A 99 -5.91 -1.35 -5.67
N ALA A 100 -5.64 -1.32 -6.98
CA ALA A 100 -4.65 -2.20 -7.60
C ALA A 100 -3.24 -1.98 -7.02
N ARG A 101 -2.86 -0.72 -6.76
CA ARG A 101 -1.57 -0.42 -6.14
C ARG A 101 -1.47 -0.91 -4.70
N VAL A 102 -2.57 -0.82 -3.94
CA VAL A 102 -2.65 -1.39 -2.59
C VAL A 102 -2.45 -2.89 -2.62
N LEU A 103 -3.13 -3.62 -3.50
CA LEU A 103 -2.96 -5.06 -3.64
C LEU A 103 -1.54 -5.44 -4.08
N TYR A 104 -0.92 -4.62 -4.91
CA TYR A 104 0.46 -4.85 -5.35
C TYR A 104 1.45 -4.76 -4.18
N PHE A 105 1.44 -3.69 -3.38
CA PHE A 105 2.41 -3.56 -2.29
C PHE A 105 2.15 -4.56 -1.15
N THR A 106 0.89 -4.87 -0.87
CA THR A 106 0.57 -5.89 0.14
C THR A 106 1.03 -7.27 -0.30
N GLY A 107 0.88 -7.60 -1.59
CA GLY A 107 1.41 -8.84 -2.18
C GLY A 107 2.94 -8.90 -2.17
N ASP A 108 3.63 -7.77 -2.43
CA ASP A 108 5.09 -7.70 -2.39
C ASP A 108 5.63 -7.96 -0.97
N ILE A 109 5.13 -7.24 0.04
CA ILE A 109 5.50 -7.47 1.45
C ILE A 109 5.20 -8.90 1.87
N ALA A 110 4.03 -9.40 1.49
CA ALA A 110 3.59 -10.74 1.77
C ALA A 110 4.53 -11.82 1.19
N THR A 111 4.93 -11.64 -0.07
CA THR A 111 5.86 -12.54 -0.75
C THR A 111 7.22 -12.55 -0.04
N LYS A 112 7.73 -11.39 0.36
CA LYS A 112 8.97 -11.29 1.13
C LYS A 112 8.85 -12.01 2.48
N LEU A 113 7.78 -11.76 3.25
CA LEU A 113 7.55 -12.45 4.53
C LEU A 113 7.46 -13.98 4.37
N PHE A 114 6.87 -14.45 3.28
CA PHE A 114 6.81 -15.89 2.96
C PHE A 114 8.18 -16.46 2.61
N GLN A 115 8.99 -15.76 1.79
CA GLN A 115 10.36 -16.16 1.45
C GLN A 115 11.24 -16.35 2.67
N TYR A 116 11.07 -15.50 3.69
CA TYR A 116 11.77 -15.63 4.98
C TYR A 116 11.13 -16.63 5.96
N ASN A 117 10.14 -17.42 5.53
CA ASN A 117 9.41 -18.39 6.37
C ASN A 117 8.81 -17.76 7.65
N LEU A 118 8.36 -16.51 7.56
CA LEU A 118 7.78 -15.77 8.67
C LEU A 118 6.26 -15.95 8.77
N LEU A 119 5.62 -16.36 7.68
CA LEU A 119 4.18 -16.61 7.59
C LEU A 119 3.91 -18.09 7.28
N ASN A 120 2.85 -18.64 7.88
CA ASN A 120 2.43 -20.03 7.72
C ASN A 120 1.35 -20.18 6.63
N GLY A 121 0.88 -21.41 6.39
CA GLY A 121 -0.07 -21.78 5.30
C GLY A 121 -1.40 -21.03 5.28
N ASP A 122 -1.87 -20.48 6.41
CA ASP A 122 -3.10 -19.66 6.47
C ASP A 122 -2.97 -18.32 5.77
N PHE A 123 -1.77 -17.96 5.35
CA PHE A 123 -1.46 -16.70 4.70
C PHE A 123 -2.19 -16.52 3.34
N TYR A 124 -2.31 -17.58 2.53
CA TYR A 124 -3.02 -17.48 1.24
C TYR A 124 -4.50 -17.12 1.44
N ALA A 125 -5.15 -17.74 2.43
CA ALA A 125 -6.53 -17.43 2.77
C ALA A 125 -6.68 -15.95 3.24
N MET A 126 -5.70 -15.45 3.98
CA MET A 126 -5.66 -14.06 4.43
C MET A 126 -5.48 -13.08 3.25
N GLN A 127 -4.66 -13.42 2.24
CA GLN A 127 -4.50 -12.61 1.03
C GLN A 127 -5.76 -12.60 0.15
N ASP A 128 -6.41 -13.74 -0.05
CA ASP A 128 -7.68 -13.82 -0.77
C ASP A 128 -8.76 -12.99 -0.09
N GLN A 129 -8.84 -13.06 1.24
CA GLN A 129 -9.76 -12.24 2.02
C GLN A 129 -9.46 -10.75 1.88
N LEU A 130 -8.17 -10.36 1.92
CA LEU A 130 -7.76 -8.97 1.74
C LEU A 130 -8.18 -8.43 0.36
N GLN A 131 -8.00 -9.20 -0.71
CA GLN A 131 -8.42 -8.79 -2.04
C GLN A 131 -9.91 -8.42 -2.05
N HIS A 132 -10.76 -9.30 -1.55
CA HIS A 132 -12.20 -9.03 -1.46
C HIS A 132 -12.53 -7.81 -0.59
N GLN A 133 -11.82 -7.62 0.50
CA GLN A 133 -12.00 -6.46 1.37
C GLN A 133 -11.63 -5.16 0.64
N VAL A 134 -10.48 -5.12 -0.03
CA VAL A 134 -9.99 -3.94 -0.79
C VAL A 134 -10.97 -3.54 -1.89
N GLU A 135 -11.44 -4.50 -2.69
CA GLU A 135 -12.38 -4.25 -3.80
C GLU A 135 -13.72 -3.66 -3.32
N ASN A 136 -14.16 -4.05 -2.11
CA ASN A 136 -15.43 -3.62 -1.53
C ASN A 136 -15.37 -2.27 -0.78
N GLN A 137 -14.18 -1.69 -0.54
CA GLN A 137 -14.10 -0.40 0.14
C GLN A 137 -14.69 0.72 -0.71
N LYS A 138 -15.58 1.50 -0.09
CA LYS A 138 -16.31 2.58 -0.76
C LYS A 138 -15.59 3.92 -0.71
N THR A 139 -14.62 4.07 0.17
CA THR A 139 -13.80 5.27 0.34
C THR A 139 -12.34 4.92 0.59
N PHE A 140 -11.43 5.85 0.28
CA PHE A 140 -10.01 5.65 0.50
C PHE A 140 -9.67 5.57 1.99
N ARG A 141 -10.40 6.30 2.84
CA ARG A 141 -10.27 6.19 4.29
C ARG A 141 -10.65 4.80 4.80
N ALA A 142 -11.76 4.24 4.30
CA ALA A 142 -12.15 2.87 4.67
C ALA A 142 -11.12 1.84 4.17
N LEU A 143 -10.54 2.05 2.98
CA LEU A 143 -9.44 1.25 2.47
C LEU A 143 -8.21 1.33 3.38
N ARG A 144 -7.82 2.53 3.81
CA ARG A 144 -6.71 2.74 4.75
C ARG A 144 -6.92 1.96 6.05
N ASN A 145 -8.08 2.09 6.67
CA ASN A 145 -8.41 1.36 7.90
C ASN A 145 -8.35 -0.16 7.69
N CYS A 146 -8.84 -0.67 6.56
CA CYS A 146 -8.74 -2.08 6.20
C CYS A 146 -7.29 -2.56 6.14
N ILE A 147 -6.39 -1.76 5.55
CA ILE A 147 -4.96 -2.08 5.45
C ILE A 147 -4.27 -2.01 6.83
N GLU A 148 -4.61 -1.03 7.65
CA GLU A 148 -4.09 -0.96 9.03
C GLU A 148 -4.45 -2.21 9.84
N GLU A 149 -5.72 -2.65 9.79
CA GLU A 149 -6.15 -3.86 10.49
C GLU A 149 -5.47 -5.13 9.94
N HIS A 150 -5.25 -5.21 8.63
CA HIS A 150 -4.51 -6.30 8.01
C HIS A 150 -3.07 -6.36 8.55
N TYR A 151 -2.36 -5.23 8.62
CA TYR A 151 -0.99 -5.21 9.11
C TYR A 151 -0.87 -5.37 10.62
N LYS A 152 -1.87 -5.00 11.41
CA LYS A 152 -1.95 -5.37 12.83
C LYS A 152 -2.04 -6.89 12.99
N ALA A 153 -2.87 -7.56 12.19
CA ALA A 153 -2.95 -9.02 12.22
C ALA A 153 -1.62 -9.71 11.82
N ILE A 154 -0.93 -9.18 10.80
CA ILE A 154 0.41 -9.64 10.44
C ILE A 154 1.40 -9.44 11.60
N TRP A 155 1.40 -8.27 12.21
CA TRP A 155 2.24 -7.96 13.35
C TRP A 155 2.06 -8.95 14.50
N ASP A 156 0.82 -9.25 14.87
CA ASP A 156 0.50 -10.22 15.91
C ASP A 156 1.03 -11.63 15.58
N ILE A 157 1.02 -12.02 14.31
CA ILE A 157 1.58 -13.29 13.85
C ILE A 157 3.11 -13.28 13.99
N LEU A 158 3.76 -12.20 13.57
CA LEU A 158 5.21 -12.06 13.63
C LEU A 158 5.71 -12.02 15.09
N GLU A 159 5.01 -11.32 15.97
CA GLU A 159 5.32 -11.25 17.40
C GLU A 159 5.24 -12.64 18.07
N LYS A 160 4.17 -13.40 17.78
CA LYS A 160 4.00 -14.76 18.30
C LYS A 160 5.06 -15.73 17.79
N ASN A 161 5.57 -15.53 16.58
CA ASN A 161 6.59 -16.37 15.99
C ASN A 161 8.01 -16.10 16.55
N GLY A 162 8.22 -15.02 17.30
CA GLY A 162 9.33 -14.73 18.22
C GLY A 162 10.77 -14.79 17.69
N LYS A 163 11.00 -15.06 16.38
CA LYS A 163 12.31 -15.25 15.77
C LYS A 163 12.41 -14.69 14.35
N ALA A 164 11.59 -13.69 14.04
CA ALA A 164 11.57 -13.13 12.69
C ALA A 164 12.94 -12.56 12.32
N LYS A 165 13.55 -11.77 13.21
CA LYS A 165 14.85 -11.13 12.99
C LYS A 165 15.97 -12.15 12.79
N ASP A 166 16.05 -13.19 13.65
CA ASP A 166 17.09 -14.22 13.55
C ASP A 166 16.99 -15.02 12.25
N LYS A 167 15.76 -15.34 11.80
CA LYS A 167 15.54 -16.08 10.54
C LYS A 167 15.97 -15.27 9.34
N ILE A 168 15.64 -13.99 9.28
CA ILE A 168 16.00 -13.11 8.18
C ILE A 168 17.50 -12.97 8.10
N MET A 169 18.13 -12.68 9.22
CA MET A 169 19.58 -12.57 9.32
C MET A 169 20.29 -13.82 8.80
N ILE A 170 19.77 -15.00 9.13
CA ILE A 170 20.33 -16.28 8.62
C ILE A 170 20.13 -16.42 7.11
N GLU A 171 18.96 -16.04 6.55
CA GLU A 171 18.73 -16.14 5.11
C GLU A 171 19.54 -15.09 4.34
N GLU A 172 19.66 -13.87 4.82
CA GLU A 172 20.53 -12.83 4.21
C GLU A 172 22.00 -13.31 4.15
N VAL A 173 22.51 -13.90 5.23
CA VAL A 173 23.86 -14.50 5.24
C VAL A 173 23.98 -15.66 4.25
N LYS A 174 22.95 -16.53 4.17
CA LYS A 174 22.97 -17.64 3.19
C LYS A 174 22.95 -17.12 1.74
N ASP A 175 22.15 -16.12 1.45
CA ASP A 175 22.08 -15.54 0.11
C ASP A 175 23.40 -14.84 -0.24
N TYR A 176 24.00 -14.11 0.69
CA TYR A 176 25.34 -13.54 0.50
C TYR A 176 26.39 -14.60 0.19
N ILE A 177 26.38 -15.71 0.95
CA ILE A 177 27.29 -16.86 0.69
C ILE A 177 27.05 -17.46 -0.69
N ARG A 178 25.77 -17.60 -1.14
CA ARG A 178 25.43 -18.14 -2.46
C ARG A 178 25.89 -17.23 -3.60
N GLU A 179 25.80 -15.92 -3.42
CA GLU A 179 26.23 -14.94 -4.42
C GLU A 179 27.73 -14.83 -4.53
N HIS A 180 28.44 -15.02 -3.39
CA HIS A 180 29.92 -14.83 -3.29
C HIS A 180 30.65 -16.14 -3.02
N TYR A 181 30.07 -17.31 -3.32
CA TYR A 181 30.64 -18.63 -2.98
C TYR A 181 32.03 -18.91 -3.63
N ALA A 182 32.40 -18.16 -4.69
CA ALA A 182 33.67 -18.27 -5.38
C ALA A 182 34.75 -17.33 -4.78
N GLU A 183 34.43 -16.55 -3.78
CA GLU A 183 35.30 -15.59 -3.10
C GLU A 183 35.73 -16.13 -1.73
N ASP A 184 36.87 -15.64 -1.21
CA ASP A 184 37.31 -15.95 0.15
C ASP A 184 36.49 -15.16 1.17
N LEU A 185 35.39 -15.77 1.65
CA LEU A 185 34.49 -15.16 2.63
C LEU A 185 35.07 -15.24 4.05
N SER A 186 35.15 -14.10 4.72
CA SER A 186 35.53 -14.02 6.12
C SER A 186 34.32 -14.03 7.05
N ILE A 187 34.51 -14.55 8.28
CA ILE A 187 33.47 -14.48 9.34
C ILE A 187 33.10 -13.03 9.64
N ARG A 188 34.03 -12.10 9.49
CA ARG A 188 33.78 -10.67 9.73
C ARG A 188 32.80 -10.09 8.70
N GLU A 189 32.97 -10.41 7.42
CA GLU A 189 32.06 -10.00 6.35
C GLU A 189 30.66 -10.57 6.58
N LEU A 190 30.56 -11.85 6.96
CA LEU A 190 29.27 -12.47 7.27
C LEU A 190 28.61 -11.85 8.52
N ALA A 191 29.37 -11.43 9.52
CA ALA A 191 28.87 -10.71 10.68
C ALA A 191 28.38 -9.30 10.33
N GLU A 192 29.08 -8.61 9.40
CA GLU A 192 28.64 -7.29 8.89
C GLU A 192 27.31 -7.42 8.12
N VAL A 193 27.16 -8.46 7.28
CA VAL A 193 25.89 -8.76 6.58
C VAL A 193 24.78 -9.08 7.58
N ALA A 194 25.09 -9.83 8.63
CA ALA A 194 24.16 -10.16 9.71
C ALA A 194 23.84 -8.98 10.65
N CYS A 195 24.48 -7.83 10.50
CA CYS A 195 24.36 -6.67 11.43
C CYS A 195 24.63 -7.02 12.91
N VAL A 196 25.59 -7.93 13.19
CA VAL A 196 26.05 -8.33 14.51
C VAL A 196 27.55 -8.12 14.71
#